data_28c617ba86ff8ac8a40692446d925145
#
_entry.id   28c617ba86ff8ac8a40692446d925145
#
_cell.length_a   1.000
_cell.length_b   1.000
_cell.length_c   1.000
_cell.angle_alpha   90.00
_cell.angle_beta   90.00
_cell.angle_gamma   90.00
#
_symmetry.space_group_name_H-M   'P 1'
#
loop_
_entity.id
_entity.type
_entity.pdbx_description
1 polymer ?
#
loop_
_entity_poly.entity_id
_entity_poly.type
_entity_poly.pdbx_seq_one_letter_code
_entity_poly.pdbx_strand_id
1 'polypeptide(L)' 'HNDVIDVILAAEPKRIVYVSCNPATQARDLQLLDGKYKVTAVQPVDMFPHTHHVENVVQLERR' A
#
# COMPACT_ATOMS: atom_id res chain seq x y z
N HIS A 1 6.87 -9.89 4.04
CA HIS A 1 7.17 -8.48 3.95
C HIS A 1 8.00 -8.14 2.73
N ASN A 2 9.34 -8.25 2.82
CA ASN A 2 10.18 -7.92 1.67
C ASN A 2 9.92 -8.85 0.48
N ASP A 3 9.58 -10.10 0.74
CA ASP A 3 9.30 -11.07 -0.32
C ASP A 3 8.08 -10.65 -1.15
N VAL A 4 7.05 -10.09 -0.50
CA VAL A 4 5.87 -9.59 -1.21
C VAL A 4 6.23 -8.42 -2.11
N ILE A 5 7.05 -7.49 -1.62
CA ILE A 5 7.52 -6.36 -2.40
C ILE A 5 8.35 -6.82 -3.59
N ASP A 6 9.23 -7.77 -3.38
CA ASP A 6 10.06 -8.33 -4.46
C ASP A 6 9.20 -8.97 -5.55
N VAL A 7 8.16 -9.72 -5.17
CA VAL A 7 7.24 -10.33 -6.12
C VAL A 7 6.50 -9.26 -6.93
N ILE A 8 6.05 -8.20 -6.26
CA ILE A 8 5.37 -7.09 -6.93
C ILE A 8 6.30 -6.40 -7.93
N LEU A 9 7.53 -6.12 -7.52
CA LEU A 9 8.50 -5.45 -8.39
C LEU A 9 8.89 -6.33 -9.57
N ALA A 10 8.95 -7.65 -9.38
CA ALA A 10 9.25 -8.58 -10.45
C ALA A 10 8.11 -8.73 -11.45
N ALA A 11 6.87 -8.77 -10.96
CA ALA A 11 5.68 -8.90 -11.79
C ALA A 11 5.34 -7.61 -12.55
N GLU A 12 5.73 -6.47 -12.01
CA GLU A 12 5.49 -5.14 -12.59
C GLU A 12 4.03 -4.90 -12.98
N PRO A 13 3.06 -5.11 -12.06
CA PRO A 13 1.67 -4.82 -12.37
C PRO A 13 1.48 -3.33 -12.65
N LYS A 14 0.52 -3.01 -13.48
CA LYS A 14 0.24 -1.60 -13.82
C LYS A 14 -0.36 -0.84 -12.64
N ARG A 15 -1.11 -1.52 -11.79
CA ARG A 15 -1.81 -0.93 -10.65
C ARG A 15 -1.71 -1.86 -9.46
N ILE A 16 -1.54 -1.25 -8.30
CA ILE A 16 -1.51 -1.96 -7.02
C ILE A 16 -2.52 -1.30 -6.10
N VAL A 17 -3.31 -2.12 -5.40
CA VAL A 17 -4.14 -1.67 -4.30
C VAL A 17 -3.57 -2.27 -3.03
N TYR A 18 -3.09 -1.43 -2.13
CA TYR A 18 -2.43 -1.83 -0.91
C TYR A 18 -3.34 -1.50 0.28
N VAL A 19 -3.73 -2.53 1.03
CA VAL A 19 -4.55 -2.37 2.22
C VAL A 19 -3.69 -2.72 3.44
N SER A 20 -3.64 -1.83 4.42
CA SER A 20 -2.85 -2.07 5.63
C SER A 20 -3.51 -1.41 6.83
N CYS A 21 -3.45 -2.10 7.97
CA CYS A 21 -3.85 -1.55 9.25
C CYS A 21 -2.66 -0.99 10.04
N ASN A 22 -1.44 -1.10 9.50
CA ASN A 22 -0.23 -0.60 10.15
C ASN A 22 0.40 0.49 9.28
N PRO A 23 0.20 1.77 9.64
CA PRO A 23 0.69 2.88 8.83
C PRO A 23 2.21 2.96 8.74
N ALA A 24 2.93 2.52 9.77
CA ALA A 24 4.40 2.54 9.75
C ALA A 24 4.96 1.55 8.74
N THR A 25 4.43 0.33 8.71
CA THR A 25 4.83 -0.69 7.75
C THR A 25 4.44 -0.27 6.34
N GLN A 26 3.24 0.30 6.18
CA GLN A 26 2.76 0.77 4.89
C GLN A 26 3.67 1.87 4.33
N ALA A 27 4.05 2.83 5.16
CA ALA A 27 4.92 3.91 4.73
C ALA A 27 6.27 3.38 4.23
N ARG A 28 6.83 2.39 4.92
CA ARG A 28 8.09 1.77 4.52
C ARG A 28 7.96 1.04 3.19
N ASP A 29 6.87 0.28 3.02
CA ASP A 29 6.63 -0.46 1.79
C ASP A 29 6.40 0.48 0.62
N LEU A 30 5.67 1.58 0.83
CA LEU A 30 5.46 2.59 -0.20
C LEU A 30 6.77 3.24 -0.62
N GLN A 31 7.68 3.45 0.33
CA GLN A 31 9.00 4.01 0.02
C GLN A 31 9.81 3.06 -0.86
N LEU A 32 9.71 1.75 -0.60
CA LEU A 32 10.39 0.74 -1.43
C LEU A 32 9.82 0.69 -2.84
N LEU A 33 8.52 0.96 -3.00
CA LEU A 33 7.86 0.93 -4.30
C LEU A 33 8.00 2.24 -5.07
N ASP A 34 8.41 3.32 -4.43
CA ASP A 34 8.39 4.67 -5.00
C ASP A 34 9.19 4.80 -6.30
N GLY A 35 10.24 4.00 -6.46
CA GLY A 35 11.06 4.04 -7.68
C GLY A 35 10.30 3.65 -8.94
N LYS A 36 9.33 2.72 -8.84
CA LYS A 36 8.57 2.22 -9.98
C LYS A 36 7.10 2.59 -9.96
N TYR A 37 6.60 2.98 -8.80
CA TYR A 37 5.18 3.28 -8.61
C TYR A 37 4.99 4.63 -7.98
N LYS A 38 3.85 5.25 -8.27
CA LYS A 38 3.43 6.48 -7.62
C LYS A 38 2.09 6.26 -6.93
N VAL A 39 1.89 6.92 -5.81
CA VAL A 39 0.62 6.91 -5.10
C VAL A 39 -0.36 7.80 -5.85
N THR A 40 -1.47 7.23 -6.29
CA THR A 40 -2.50 7.97 -7.04
C THR A 40 -3.75 8.23 -6.20
N ALA A 41 -3.96 7.46 -5.13
CA ALA A 41 -5.08 7.66 -4.23
C ALA A 41 -4.77 7.08 -2.86
N VAL A 42 -5.26 7.74 -1.81
CA VAL A 42 -5.18 7.24 -0.44
C VAL A 42 -6.58 7.38 0.15
N GLN A 43 -7.12 6.26 0.65
CA GLN A 43 -8.44 6.22 1.22
C GLN A 43 -8.39 5.57 2.59
N PRO A 44 -8.49 6.32 3.69
CA PRO A 44 -8.63 5.73 5.01
C PRO A 44 -10.04 5.13 5.14
N VAL A 45 -10.13 3.91 5.64
CA VAL A 45 -11.40 3.22 5.83
C VAL A 45 -11.55 2.87 7.30
N ASP A 46 -12.63 3.35 7.90
CA ASP A 46 -12.97 3.08 9.28
C ASP A 46 -13.93 1.89 9.28
N MET A 47 -13.40 0.70 9.57
CA MET A 47 -14.14 -0.54 9.39
C MET A 47 -15.23 -0.77 10.42
N PHE A 48 -14.98 -0.37 11.68
CA PHE A 48 -15.93 -0.60 12.77
C PHE A 48 -15.94 0.58 13.72
N PRO A 49 -17.11 1.09 14.09
CA PRO A 49 -17.19 2.26 14.97
C PRO A 49 -16.73 1.98 16.41
N HIS A 50 -16.59 0.71 16.79
CA HIS A 50 -16.19 0.32 18.13
C HIS A 50 -14.74 -0.15 18.23
N THR A 51 -14.01 -0.15 17.14
CA THR A 51 -12.60 -0.54 17.13
C THR A 51 -11.74 0.66 16.76
N HIS A 52 -10.53 0.67 17.30
CA HIS A 52 -9.56 1.71 16.98
C HIS A 52 -8.75 1.39 15.72
N HIS A 53 -9.17 0.37 14.98
CA HIS A 53 -8.47 -0.04 13.77
C HIS A 53 -8.98 0.74 12.57
N VAL A 54 -8.11 1.56 12.01
CA VAL A 54 -8.36 2.24 10.74
C VAL A 54 -7.50 1.54 9.70
N GLU A 55 -8.13 1.00 8.66
CA GLU A 55 -7.39 0.47 7.54
C GLU A 55 -7.13 1.58 6.53
N ASN A 56 -5.94 1.55 5.96
CA ASN A 56 -5.55 2.52 4.97
C ASN A 56 -5.41 1.81 3.62
N VAL A 57 -6.20 2.26 2.65
CA VAL A 57 -6.16 1.72 1.28
C VAL A 57 -5.39 2.71 0.42
N VAL A 58 -4.30 2.26 -0.16
CA VAL A 58 -3.46 3.08 -1.02
C VAL A 58 -3.46 2.48 -2.42
N GLN A 59 -3.77 3.30 -3.40
CA GLN A 59 -3.69 2.92 -4.80
C GLN A 59 -2.40 3.46 -5.39
N LEU A 60 -1.66 2.57 -6.05
CA LEU A 60 -0.43 2.95 -6.74
C LEU A 60 -0.55 2.58 -8.21
N GLU A 61 0.06 3.38 -9.06
CA GLU A 61 0.15 3.09 -10.48
C GLU A 61 1.60 3.13 -10.91
N ARG A 62 1.95 2.26 -11.86
CA ARG A 62 3.30 2.19 -12.38
C ARG A 62 3.67 3.50 -13.07
N ARG A 63 4.85 3.98 -12.77
CA ARG A 63 5.40 5.18 -13.39
C ARG A 63 5.69 5.00 -14.88
#